data_dbb88d667d9315cc1dcd52cb6681495b
#
_entry.id   dbb88d667d9315cc1dcd52cb6681495b
#
_cell.length_a   1.000
_cell.length_b   1.000
_cell.length_c   1.000
_cell.angle_alpha   90.00
_cell.angle_beta   90.00
_cell.angle_gamma   90.00
#
_symmetry.space_group_name_H-M   'P 1'
#
loop_
_entity.id
_entity.type
_entity.pdbx_description
1 polymer ?
#
loop_
_entity_poly.entity_id
_entity_poly.type
_entity_poly.pdbx_seq_one_letter_code
_entity_poly.pdbx_strand_id
1 'polypeptide(L)'
;MKTIVLISCCKEKLRPAAPAEKLYQSTRFKKSFAYAKSLKPDAIYILSAKHHVVELTQPLEWYDEKLQDKSLEEKQKWATKCLETLKGKHDLKHDKFIILAGFEYYHGLLGEDGIQNYELPLNGLTHGHALHWLNEHLQNDNMVKASSLHNPEELKKISSKSGYYKCWISKNFFDFLLDALNVSFEDIKNALEERDGLFCVYVGIAAKESVRQRLNWHINDPHTVSRVNNGTLSTLRQTISSLVSHNQYDKTSTDQFIDRMYVEWFYIDSQIGSEETKKDLHDIETKLMAEYLRILNIQDNYHPLSDSIKRRLKTLRNESKHVQNA
;
A
#
# COMPACT_ATOMS: atom_id res chain seq x y z
N MET A 1 -22.14 22.42 -12.16
CA MET A 1 -21.08 22.11 -11.16
C MET A 1 -20.19 21.06 -11.78
N LYS A 2 -18.93 21.40 -12.01
CA LYS A 2 -17.91 20.49 -12.55
C LYS A 2 -17.08 19.91 -11.42
N THR A 3 -16.46 18.76 -11.64
CA THR A 3 -15.48 18.16 -10.73
C THR A 3 -14.08 18.34 -11.33
N ILE A 4 -13.19 19.01 -10.61
CA ILE A 4 -11.84 19.31 -11.04
C ILE A 4 -10.86 18.64 -10.07
N VAL A 5 -9.83 17.95 -10.56
CA VAL A 5 -8.79 17.36 -9.73
C VAL A 5 -7.47 18.08 -9.93
N LEU A 6 -6.84 18.49 -8.82
CA LEU A 6 -5.52 19.12 -8.80
C LEU A 6 -4.51 18.17 -8.16
N ILE A 7 -3.39 17.89 -8.85
CA ILE A 7 -2.33 16.97 -8.39
C ILE A 7 -1.02 17.74 -8.29
N SER A 8 -0.31 17.67 -7.16
CA SER A 8 1.03 18.28 -7.07
C SER A 8 2.07 17.55 -7.91
N CYS A 9 2.99 18.30 -8.51
CA CYS A 9 4.18 17.75 -9.14
C CYS A 9 5.09 17.03 -8.13
N CYS A 10 6.10 16.30 -8.63
CA CYS A 10 7.09 15.62 -7.80
C CYS A 10 8.52 15.90 -8.27
N LYS A 11 9.52 15.52 -7.43
CA LYS A 11 10.95 15.66 -7.74
C LYS A 11 11.37 14.77 -8.91
N GLU A 12 10.95 13.51 -8.90
CA GLU A 12 11.32 12.53 -9.95
C GLU A 12 10.63 12.87 -11.26
N LYS A 13 11.42 13.19 -12.29
CA LYS A 13 10.94 13.56 -13.63
C LYS A 13 11.79 12.90 -14.70
N LEU A 14 11.19 12.62 -15.85
CA LEU A 14 11.93 12.21 -17.04
C LEU A 14 12.93 13.30 -17.46
N ARG A 15 14.07 12.90 -17.98
CA ARG A 15 15.08 13.84 -18.53
C ARG A 15 14.69 14.41 -19.89
N PRO A 16 14.21 13.59 -20.85
CA PRO A 16 13.64 14.12 -22.10
C PRO A 16 12.36 14.91 -21.83
N ALA A 17 12.10 15.91 -22.68
CA ALA A 17 10.81 16.60 -22.69
C ALA A 17 9.67 15.61 -22.92
N ALA A 18 8.59 15.76 -22.16
CA ALA A 18 7.43 14.88 -22.23
C ALA A 18 6.13 15.62 -21.89
N PRO A 19 4.95 15.13 -22.33
CA PRO A 19 3.69 15.60 -21.79
C PRO A 19 3.67 15.53 -20.27
N ALA A 20 3.07 16.52 -19.62
CA ALA A 20 3.09 16.65 -18.17
C ALA A 20 2.61 15.38 -17.45
N GLU A 21 1.57 14.70 -17.95
CA GLU A 21 1.08 13.44 -17.40
C GLU A 21 2.12 12.31 -17.38
N LYS A 22 3.13 12.35 -18.26
CA LYS A 22 4.19 11.35 -18.37
C LYS A 22 5.50 11.81 -17.74
N LEU A 23 5.70 13.12 -17.55
CA LEU A 23 6.95 13.69 -17.04
C LEU A 23 7.24 13.24 -15.61
N TYR A 24 6.26 13.24 -14.73
CA TYR A 24 6.41 12.97 -13.31
C TYR A 24 6.39 11.49 -13.00
N GLN A 25 7.40 10.98 -12.27
CA GLN A 25 7.68 9.55 -12.15
C GLN A 25 7.50 8.94 -10.76
N SER A 26 7.32 9.75 -9.69
CA SER A 26 7.18 9.18 -8.34
C SER A 26 5.96 8.29 -8.21
N THR A 27 6.03 7.28 -7.35
CA THR A 27 4.90 6.38 -7.04
C THR A 27 3.69 7.18 -6.55
N ARG A 28 3.90 8.18 -5.69
CA ARG A 28 2.81 9.04 -5.19
C ARG A 28 2.11 9.78 -6.32
N PHE A 29 2.86 10.39 -7.24
CA PHE A 29 2.26 11.07 -8.40
C PHE A 29 1.45 10.11 -9.26
N LYS A 30 2.03 8.96 -9.63
CA LYS A 30 1.36 7.95 -10.48
C LYS A 30 0.07 7.44 -9.85
N LYS A 31 0.07 7.19 -8.53
CA LYS A 31 -1.14 6.76 -7.80
C LYS A 31 -2.17 7.89 -7.67
N SER A 32 -1.75 9.11 -7.34
CA SER A 32 -2.66 10.27 -7.33
C SER A 32 -3.29 10.51 -8.70
N PHE A 33 -2.52 10.35 -9.77
CA PHE A 33 -3.03 10.49 -11.14
C PHE A 33 -3.99 9.36 -11.53
N ALA A 34 -3.70 8.11 -11.15
CA ALA A 34 -4.61 6.99 -11.36
C ALA A 34 -5.93 7.19 -10.59
N TYR A 35 -5.85 7.61 -9.32
CA TYR A 35 -7.02 7.94 -8.51
C TYR A 35 -7.83 9.10 -9.12
N ALA A 36 -7.17 10.18 -9.56
CA ALA A 36 -7.85 11.28 -10.25
C ALA A 36 -8.61 10.79 -11.49
N LYS A 37 -8.02 9.91 -12.30
CA LYS A 37 -8.69 9.31 -13.47
C LYS A 37 -9.87 8.42 -13.10
N SER A 38 -9.79 7.67 -12.02
CA SER A 38 -10.88 6.79 -11.56
C SER A 38 -12.14 7.56 -11.16
N LEU A 39 -11.99 8.80 -10.72
CA LEU A 39 -13.10 9.70 -10.38
C LEU A 39 -13.86 10.22 -11.62
N LYS A 40 -13.34 10.04 -12.84
CA LYS A 40 -13.89 10.55 -14.11
C LYS A 40 -14.26 12.03 -14.02
N PRO A 41 -13.34 12.92 -13.58
CA PRO A 41 -13.63 14.34 -13.41
C PRO A 41 -13.75 15.06 -14.75
N ASP A 42 -14.32 16.27 -14.73
CA ASP A 42 -14.40 17.14 -15.90
C ASP A 42 -13.03 17.68 -16.34
N ALA A 43 -12.08 17.83 -15.38
CA ALA A 43 -10.71 18.23 -15.67
C ALA A 43 -9.72 17.74 -14.63
N ILE A 44 -8.48 17.47 -15.06
CA ILE A 44 -7.33 17.18 -14.19
C ILE A 44 -6.20 18.14 -14.55
N TYR A 45 -5.63 18.79 -13.53
CA TYR A 45 -4.46 19.66 -13.70
C TYR A 45 -3.34 19.26 -12.76
N ILE A 46 -2.11 19.56 -13.17
CA ILE A 46 -0.92 19.37 -12.33
C ILE A 46 -0.48 20.73 -11.80
N LEU A 47 -0.36 20.85 -10.48
CA LEU A 47 0.23 22.01 -9.80
C LEU A 47 1.74 21.89 -9.83
N SER A 48 2.38 22.66 -10.70
CA SER A 48 3.82 22.68 -10.88
C SER A 48 4.47 23.83 -10.10
N ALA A 49 5.53 23.58 -9.35
CA ALA A 49 6.29 24.62 -8.65
C ALA A 49 6.88 25.67 -9.61
N LYS A 50 7.17 25.29 -10.85
CA LYS A 50 7.73 26.15 -11.90
C LYS A 50 6.66 26.72 -12.85
N HIS A 51 5.74 25.87 -13.29
CA HIS A 51 4.82 26.17 -14.39
C HIS A 51 3.38 26.43 -13.94
N HIS A 52 3.13 26.57 -12.62
CA HIS A 52 1.81 26.87 -12.04
C HIS A 52 0.78 25.76 -12.33
N VAL A 53 -0.34 26.07 -12.96
CA VAL A 53 -1.35 25.10 -13.39
C VAL A 53 -1.01 24.59 -14.77
N VAL A 54 -0.81 23.27 -14.90
CA VAL A 54 -0.38 22.63 -16.13
C VAL A 54 -1.43 21.62 -16.60
N GLU A 55 -1.73 21.64 -17.90
CA GLU A 55 -2.58 20.65 -18.54
C GLU A 55 -1.81 19.34 -18.77
N LEU A 56 -2.51 18.21 -18.78
CA LEU A 56 -1.91 16.88 -18.86
C LEU A 56 -1.06 16.68 -20.12
N THR A 57 -1.51 17.23 -21.24
CA THR A 57 -0.86 17.09 -22.54
C THR A 57 0.23 18.12 -22.82
N GLN A 58 0.36 19.14 -21.95
CA GLN A 58 1.36 20.19 -22.14
C GLN A 58 2.77 19.60 -22.09
N PRO A 59 3.61 19.81 -23.14
CA PRO A 59 4.98 19.36 -23.15
C PRO A 59 5.82 20.21 -22.19
N LEU A 60 6.57 19.54 -21.32
CA LEU A 60 7.46 20.17 -20.36
C LEU A 60 8.84 19.56 -20.45
N GLU A 61 9.86 20.39 -20.28
CA GLU A 61 11.24 19.95 -20.07
C GLU A 61 11.48 19.61 -18.58
N TRP A 62 12.54 18.87 -18.33
CA TRP A 62 12.99 18.60 -16.97
C TRP A 62 13.38 19.89 -16.24
N TYR A 63 13.02 20.01 -14.97
CA TYR A 63 13.38 21.10 -14.08
C TYR A 63 13.54 20.59 -12.63
N ASP A 64 14.32 21.30 -11.82
CA ASP A 64 14.49 21.00 -10.40
C ASP A 64 14.10 22.22 -9.56
N GLU A 65 12.78 22.44 -9.44
CA GLU A 65 12.22 23.46 -8.56
C GLU A 65 11.19 22.82 -7.63
N LYS A 66 11.24 23.20 -6.36
CA LYS A 66 10.28 22.80 -5.33
C LYS A 66 9.60 24.04 -4.74
N LEU A 67 8.30 23.94 -4.49
CA LEU A 67 7.56 25.03 -3.89
C LEU A 67 7.98 25.26 -2.43
N GLN A 68 8.42 24.21 -1.72
CA GLN A 68 8.93 24.31 -0.35
C GLN A 68 10.15 25.23 -0.21
N ASP A 69 10.98 25.29 -1.24
CA ASP A 69 12.23 26.05 -1.24
C ASP A 69 12.02 27.55 -1.54
N LYS A 70 10.78 27.95 -1.88
CA LYS A 70 10.42 29.34 -2.21
C LYS A 70 10.06 30.14 -0.96
N SER A 71 10.34 31.44 -1.00
CA SER A 71 9.92 32.39 0.03
C SER A 71 8.39 32.51 0.12
N LEU A 72 7.88 33.05 1.21
CA LEU A 72 6.45 33.28 1.39
C LEU A 72 5.86 34.14 0.26
N GLU A 73 6.56 35.23 -0.12
CA GLU A 73 6.15 36.13 -1.21
C GLU A 73 6.09 35.39 -2.56
N GLU A 74 7.07 34.55 -2.87
CA GLU A 74 7.08 33.76 -4.10
C GLU A 74 5.95 32.73 -4.12
N LYS A 75 5.64 32.09 -2.97
CA LYS A 75 4.50 31.18 -2.83
C LYS A 75 3.17 31.88 -3.05
N GLN A 76 3.02 33.10 -2.54
CA GLN A 76 1.84 33.93 -2.76
C GLN A 76 1.68 34.31 -4.24
N LYS A 77 2.75 34.76 -4.89
CA LYS A 77 2.76 35.05 -6.34
C LYS A 77 2.43 33.80 -7.17
N TRP A 78 2.97 32.66 -6.76
CA TRP A 78 2.67 31.37 -7.41
C TRP A 78 1.19 31.01 -7.27
N ALA A 79 0.61 31.14 -6.08
CA ALA A 79 -0.80 30.87 -5.82
C ALA A 79 -1.71 31.81 -6.62
N THR A 80 -1.42 33.10 -6.67
CA THR A 80 -2.17 34.08 -7.46
C THR A 80 -2.23 33.69 -8.94
N LYS A 81 -1.09 33.33 -9.54
CA LYS A 81 -1.03 32.87 -10.93
C LYS A 81 -1.82 31.57 -11.18
N CYS A 82 -1.80 30.64 -10.21
CA CYS A 82 -2.61 29.44 -10.27
C CYS A 82 -4.10 29.77 -10.27
N LEU A 83 -4.52 30.66 -9.36
CA LEU A 83 -5.92 31.08 -9.24
C LEU A 83 -6.40 31.83 -10.49
N GLU A 84 -5.59 32.72 -11.06
CA GLU A 84 -5.90 33.41 -12.32
C GLU A 84 -6.15 32.41 -13.45
N THR A 85 -5.29 31.39 -13.57
CA THR A 85 -5.44 30.34 -14.59
C THR A 85 -6.71 29.53 -14.37
N LEU A 86 -7.00 29.13 -13.12
CA LEU A 86 -8.19 28.35 -12.78
C LEU A 86 -9.48 29.17 -12.95
N LYS A 87 -9.51 30.45 -12.55
CA LYS A 87 -10.63 31.40 -12.74
C LYS A 87 -11.02 31.54 -14.22
N GLY A 88 -10.04 31.53 -15.10
CA GLY A 88 -10.30 31.61 -16.55
C GLY A 88 -11.02 30.38 -17.13
N LYS A 89 -11.11 29.29 -16.39
CA LYS A 89 -11.60 27.98 -16.86
C LYS A 89 -12.76 27.41 -16.03
N HIS A 90 -12.85 27.77 -14.75
CA HIS A 90 -13.72 27.15 -13.74
C HIS A 90 -14.32 28.18 -12.79
N ASP A 91 -15.47 27.83 -12.21
CA ASP A 91 -16.08 28.58 -11.11
C ASP A 91 -15.46 28.11 -9.77
N LEU A 92 -14.58 28.95 -9.20
CA LEU A 92 -13.86 28.61 -7.97
C LEU A 92 -14.79 28.51 -6.73
N LYS A 93 -16.01 29.04 -6.80
CA LYS A 93 -16.98 29.00 -5.70
C LYS A 93 -17.87 27.76 -5.73
N HIS A 94 -18.30 27.38 -6.92
CA HIS A 94 -19.34 26.36 -7.07
C HIS A 94 -18.83 25.03 -7.62
N ASP A 95 -17.79 25.04 -8.49
CA ASP A 95 -17.21 23.79 -8.99
C ASP A 95 -16.49 23.06 -7.85
N LYS A 96 -16.55 21.74 -7.85
CA LYS A 96 -15.94 20.88 -6.82
C LYS A 96 -14.47 20.63 -7.18
N PHE A 97 -13.57 20.99 -6.27
CA PHE A 97 -12.14 20.73 -6.41
C PHE A 97 -11.69 19.61 -5.46
N ILE A 98 -11.07 18.55 -6.00
CA ILE A 98 -10.42 17.49 -5.23
C ILE A 98 -8.91 17.69 -5.36
N ILE A 99 -8.23 17.99 -4.25
CA ILE A 99 -6.84 18.42 -4.29
C ILE A 99 -5.95 17.34 -3.67
N LEU A 100 -5.18 16.67 -4.52
CA LEU A 100 -4.23 15.60 -4.19
C LEU A 100 -2.82 16.18 -4.07
N ALA A 101 -2.63 17.10 -3.15
CA ALA A 101 -1.39 17.86 -2.98
C ALA A 101 -1.02 18.03 -1.52
N GLY A 102 0.24 18.33 -1.23
CA GLY A 102 0.70 18.73 0.10
C GLY A 102 0.31 20.17 0.44
N PHE A 103 0.38 20.52 1.73
CA PHE A 103 0.00 21.82 2.29
C PHE A 103 0.54 23.02 1.48
N GLU A 104 1.81 23.00 1.12
CA GLU A 104 2.47 24.08 0.38
C GLU A 104 1.80 24.40 -0.97
N TYR A 105 1.16 23.41 -1.61
CA TYR A 105 0.53 23.58 -2.91
C TYR A 105 -0.92 24.03 -2.85
N TYR A 106 -1.65 23.72 -1.78
CA TYR A 106 -3.07 24.05 -1.73
C TYR A 106 -3.40 25.23 -0.82
N HIS A 107 -2.60 25.50 0.21
CA HIS A 107 -2.93 26.51 1.24
C HIS A 107 -3.23 27.88 0.64
N GLY A 108 -2.41 28.36 -0.28
CA GLY A 108 -2.61 29.65 -0.94
C GLY A 108 -3.69 29.67 -2.02
N LEU A 109 -4.30 28.51 -2.34
CA LEU A 109 -5.37 28.44 -3.34
C LEU A 109 -6.77 28.48 -2.71
N LEU A 110 -6.89 28.31 -1.39
CA LEU A 110 -8.16 28.22 -0.67
C LEU A 110 -8.52 29.57 -0.03
N GLY A 111 -9.82 29.85 0.09
CA GLY A 111 -10.32 31.03 0.80
C GLY A 111 -11.38 31.80 0.04
N GLU A 112 -11.78 32.96 0.56
CA GLU A 112 -12.86 33.77 0.01
C GLU A 112 -12.61 34.22 -1.45
N ASP A 113 -11.38 34.56 -1.80
CA ASP A 113 -10.95 34.96 -3.14
C ASP A 113 -10.44 33.78 -3.99
N GLY A 114 -10.40 32.58 -3.42
CA GLY A 114 -9.88 31.36 -4.03
C GLY A 114 -10.94 30.27 -4.20
N ILE A 115 -10.48 29.02 -4.10
CA ILE A 115 -11.32 27.82 -4.16
C ILE A 115 -12.12 27.68 -2.87
N GLN A 116 -13.45 27.61 -2.98
CA GLN A 116 -14.35 27.53 -1.83
C GLN A 116 -14.97 26.14 -1.64
N ASN A 117 -15.23 25.43 -2.73
CA ASN A 117 -15.81 24.07 -2.69
C ASN A 117 -14.71 23.03 -2.99
N TYR A 118 -14.14 22.42 -1.94
CA TYR A 118 -13.00 21.53 -2.10
C TYR A 118 -12.99 20.35 -1.13
N GLU A 119 -12.27 19.32 -1.54
CA GLU A 119 -11.88 18.16 -0.72
C GLU A 119 -10.35 18.01 -0.71
N LEU A 120 -9.78 17.65 0.44
CA LEU A 120 -8.35 17.45 0.65
C LEU A 120 -8.08 16.02 1.16
N PRO A 121 -8.23 14.99 0.32
CA PRO A 121 -8.16 13.59 0.78
C PRO A 121 -6.83 13.20 1.43
N LEU A 122 -5.73 13.90 1.07
CA LEU A 122 -4.38 13.61 1.56
C LEU A 122 -3.92 14.58 2.66
N ASN A 123 -4.80 15.45 3.16
CA ASN A 123 -4.43 16.44 4.18
C ASN A 123 -4.05 15.78 5.50
N GLY A 124 -2.95 16.27 6.11
CA GLY A 124 -2.43 15.75 7.39
C GLY A 124 -1.79 14.37 7.33
N LEU A 125 -1.76 13.72 6.16
CA LEU A 125 -1.14 12.42 5.99
C LEU A 125 0.36 12.54 5.73
N THR A 126 1.17 11.72 6.41
CA THR A 126 2.57 11.53 6.02
C THR A 126 2.66 10.95 4.61
N HIS A 127 3.88 10.92 4.04
CA HIS A 127 4.07 10.37 2.69
C HIS A 127 3.60 8.91 2.60
N GLY A 128 3.93 8.07 3.58
CA GLY A 128 3.53 6.66 3.63
C GLY A 128 2.01 6.50 3.78
N HIS A 129 1.38 7.26 4.69
CA HIS A 129 -0.07 7.22 4.89
C HIS A 129 -0.85 7.72 3.67
N ALA A 130 -0.33 8.74 2.95
CA ALA A 130 -0.95 9.19 1.71
C ALA A 130 -0.91 8.12 0.61
N LEU A 131 0.20 7.37 0.50
CA LEU A 131 0.30 6.24 -0.41
C LEU A 131 -0.61 5.08 0.00
N HIS A 132 -0.71 4.81 1.30
CA HIS A 132 -1.65 3.81 1.82
C HIS A 132 -3.09 4.20 1.46
N TRP A 133 -3.50 5.44 1.74
CA TRP A 133 -4.83 5.96 1.40
C TRP A 133 -5.14 5.80 -0.10
N LEU A 134 -4.20 6.19 -0.96
CA LEU A 134 -4.33 6.03 -2.42
C LEU A 134 -4.46 4.57 -2.84
N ASN A 135 -3.73 3.66 -2.17
CA ASN A 135 -3.83 2.23 -2.43
C ASN A 135 -5.22 1.66 -2.10
N GLU A 136 -5.79 2.07 -0.97
CA GLU A 136 -7.13 1.64 -0.54
C GLU A 136 -8.25 2.13 -1.48
N HIS A 137 -8.04 3.29 -2.15
CA HIS A 137 -9.02 3.91 -3.03
C HIS A 137 -8.80 3.62 -4.52
N LEU A 138 -7.78 2.86 -4.86
CA LEU A 138 -7.53 2.39 -6.21
C LEU A 138 -7.78 0.88 -6.27
N GLN A 139 -8.40 0.42 -7.36
CA GLN A 139 -8.30 -1.02 -7.68
C GLN A 139 -6.83 -1.36 -7.86
N ASN A 140 -6.35 -2.29 -7.04
CA ASN A 140 -4.96 -2.70 -7.07
C ASN A 140 -4.81 -3.93 -7.97
N ASP A 141 -4.18 -3.74 -9.13
CA ASP A 141 -3.89 -4.85 -10.07
C ASP A 141 -2.66 -5.68 -9.65
N ASN A 142 -2.05 -5.35 -8.49
CA ASN A 142 -0.86 -6.06 -7.99
C ASN A 142 -1.21 -7.31 -7.17
N MET A 143 -2.29 -8.00 -7.50
CA MET A 143 -2.61 -9.29 -6.87
C MET A 143 -2.28 -10.43 -7.83
N VAL A 144 -1.46 -11.37 -7.39
CA VAL A 144 -1.11 -12.56 -8.16
C VAL A 144 -1.18 -13.81 -7.29
N LYS A 145 -1.34 -14.96 -7.92
CA LYS A 145 -1.22 -16.24 -7.22
C LYS A 145 0.22 -16.46 -6.76
N ALA A 146 0.43 -16.85 -5.51
CA ALA A 146 1.77 -17.02 -4.94
C ALA A 146 2.63 -18.00 -5.76
N SER A 147 2.03 -19.07 -6.31
CA SER A 147 2.72 -20.04 -7.17
C SER A 147 3.34 -19.42 -8.44
N SER A 148 2.82 -18.29 -8.94
CA SER A 148 3.43 -17.60 -10.09
C SER A 148 4.79 -17.01 -9.77
N LEU A 149 5.06 -16.70 -8.50
CA LEU A 149 6.31 -16.07 -8.03
C LEU A 149 7.46 -17.07 -7.83
N HIS A 150 7.26 -18.37 -8.11
CA HIS A 150 8.37 -19.32 -8.32
C HIS A 150 9.14 -19.00 -9.60
N ASN A 151 8.48 -18.36 -10.58
CA ASN A 151 9.14 -17.88 -11.77
C ASN A 151 9.96 -16.60 -11.45
N PRO A 152 11.29 -16.62 -11.63
CA PRO A 152 12.13 -15.45 -11.35
C PRO A 152 11.76 -14.20 -12.16
N GLU A 153 11.23 -14.35 -13.36
CA GLU A 153 10.82 -13.20 -14.20
C GLU A 153 9.54 -12.55 -13.65
N GLU A 154 8.60 -13.32 -13.13
CA GLU A 154 7.42 -12.76 -12.45
C GLU A 154 7.83 -12.07 -11.14
N LEU A 155 8.70 -12.69 -10.37
CA LEU A 155 9.22 -12.10 -9.14
C LEU A 155 9.99 -10.78 -9.39
N LYS A 156 10.72 -10.66 -10.50
CA LYS A 156 11.42 -9.42 -10.90
C LYS A 156 10.50 -8.26 -11.23
N LYS A 157 9.24 -8.52 -11.62
CA LYS A 157 8.24 -7.47 -11.85
C LYS A 157 7.87 -6.73 -10.57
N ILE A 158 8.03 -7.36 -9.42
CA ILE A 158 7.86 -6.73 -8.11
C ILE A 158 9.04 -5.78 -7.88
N SER A 159 8.75 -4.52 -7.57
CA SER A 159 9.79 -3.50 -7.35
C SER A 159 10.66 -3.81 -6.13
N SER A 160 11.91 -3.29 -6.16
CA SER A 160 12.83 -3.33 -5.03
C SER A 160 12.58 -2.19 -4.03
N LYS A 161 11.32 -1.81 -3.81
CA LYS A 161 10.91 -0.76 -2.86
C LYS A 161 10.43 -1.36 -1.55
N SER A 162 10.48 -0.56 -0.47
CA SER A 162 9.77 -0.84 0.79
C SER A 162 8.26 -0.81 0.58
N GLY A 163 7.52 -1.47 1.48
CA GLY A 163 6.09 -1.47 1.43
C GLY A 163 5.46 -2.51 2.35
N TYR A 164 4.19 -2.77 2.14
CA TYR A 164 3.47 -3.82 2.84
C TYR A 164 2.79 -4.76 1.84
N TYR A 165 2.35 -5.90 2.31
CA TYR A 165 1.68 -6.91 1.48
C TYR A 165 0.60 -7.62 2.28
N LYS A 166 -0.41 -8.10 1.55
CA LYS A 166 -1.53 -8.86 2.07
C LYS A 166 -1.50 -10.26 1.43
N CYS A 167 -1.84 -11.27 2.21
CA CYS A 167 -2.01 -12.63 1.72
C CYS A 167 -3.49 -13.03 1.83
N TRP A 168 -4.03 -13.52 0.73
CA TRP A 168 -5.43 -13.84 0.55
C TRP A 168 -5.63 -15.30 0.23
N ILE A 169 -6.73 -15.88 0.69
CA ILE A 169 -7.12 -17.27 0.40
C ILE A 169 -8.60 -17.37 0.05
N SER A 170 -8.96 -18.38 -0.72
CA SER A 170 -10.36 -18.66 -1.02
C SER A 170 -11.11 -19.23 0.18
N LYS A 171 -12.45 -19.16 0.14
CA LYS A 171 -13.33 -19.60 1.24
C LYS A 171 -13.01 -21.03 1.71
N ASN A 172 -12.81 -21.99 0.82
CA ASN A 172 -12.52 -23.38 1.20
C ASN A 172 -11.24 -23.52 2.04
N PHE A 173 -10.17 -22.75 1.71
CA PHE A 173 -8.95 -22.74 2.49
C PHE A 173 -9.09 -21.94 3.78
N PHE A 174 -9.94 -20.93 3.77
CA PHE A 174 -10.27 -20.17 4.95
C PHE A 174 -11.00 -21.03 5.97
N ASP A 175 -12.01 -21.81 5.53
CA ASP A 175 -12.74 -22.74 6.40
C ASP A 175 -11.82 -23.79 7.00
N PHE A 176 -10.91 -24.35 6.20
CA PHE A 176 -9.88 -25.28 6.70
C PHE A 176 -9.04 -24.66 7.84
N LEU A 177 -8.64 -23.39 7.70
CA LEU A 177 -7.88 -22.70 8.77
C LEU A 177 -8.75 -22.47 10.01
N LEU A 178 -10.02 -22.14 9.86
CA LEU A 178 -10.94 -21.95 10.97
C LEU A 178 -11.15 -23.24 11.75
N ASP A 179 -11.31 -24.37 11.07
CA ASP A 179 -11.42 -25.68 11.68
C ASP A 179 -10.15 -26.03 12.48
N ALA A 180 -8.96 -25.83 11.91
CA ALA A 180 -7.68 -26.06 12.60
C ALA A 180 -7.48 -25.16 13.83
N LEU A 181 -8.07 -23.96 13.80
CA LEU A 181 -8.03 -22.99 14.89
C LEU A 181 -9.15 -23.17 15.91
N ASN A 182 -10.15 -24.00 15.59
CA ASN A 182 -11.40 -24.16 16.35
C ASN A 182 -12.14 -22.82 16.53
N VAL A 183 -12.35 -22.10 15.41
CA VAL A 183 -13.02 -20.79 15.36
C VAL A 183 -14.24 -20.89 14.45
N SER A 184 -15.40 -20.41 14.92
CA SER A 184 -16.60 -20.32 14.09
C SER A 184 -16.52 -19.13 13.13
N PHE A 185 -16.90 -19.34 11.86
CA PHE A 185 -17.01 -18.26 10.89
C PHE A 185 -18.02 -17.18 11.32
N GLU A 186 -19.15 -17.60 11.89
CA GLU A 186 -20.20 -16.68 12.33
C GLU A 186 -19.72 -15.70 13.40
N ASP A 187 -18.79 -16.14 14.27
CA ASP A 187 -18.26 -15.30 15.34
C ASP A 187 -17.33 -14.19 14.84
N ILE A 188 -16.73 -14.36 13.67
CA ILE A 188 -15.69 -13.46 13.16
C ILE A 188 -16.02 -12.81 11.80
N LYS A 189 -17.06 -13.22 11.11
CA LYS A 189 -17.38 -12.77 9.73
C LYS A 189 -17.37 -11.25 9.54
N ASN A 190 -17.88 -10.50 10.53
CA ASN A 190 -17.95 -9.03 10.47
C ASN A 190 -16.60 -8.33 10.73
N ALA A 191 -15.59 -9.09 11.15
CA ALA A 191 -14.24 -8.62 11.40
C ALA A 191 -13.26 -8.97 10.27
N LEU A 192 -13.72 -9.64 9.21
CA LEU A 192 -12.88 -10.11 8.12
C LEU A 192 -12.81 -9.09 6.98
N GLU A 193 -11.64 -8.98 6.36
CA GLU A 193 -11.50 -8.29 5.08
C GLU A 193 -11.73 -9.31 3.97
N GLU A 194 -12.83 -9.11 3.20
CA GLU A 194 -13.19 -9.94 2.06
C GLU A 194 -13.19 -9.13 0.78
N ARG A 195 -12.71 -9.73 -0.31
CA ARG A 195 -12.77 -9.18 -1.64
C ARG A 195 -12.86 -10.29 -2.69
N ASP A 196 -13.91 -10.26 -3.51
CA ASP A 196 -14.14 -11.23 -4.61
C ASP A 196 -14.09 -12.70 -4.16
N GLY A 197 -14.61 -13.01 -2.97
CA GLY A 197 -14.60 -14.35 -2.38
C GLY A 197 -13.24 -14.80 -1.81
N LEU A 198 -12.28 -13.88 -1.70
CA LEU A 198 -11.00 -14.09 -1.04
C LEU A 198 -11.00 -13.40 0.32
N PHE A 199 -10.41 -14.07 1.32
CA PHE A 199 -10.24 -13.55 2.68
C PHE A 199 -8.79 -13.19 2.93
N CYS A 200 -8.53 -11.97 3.41
CA CYS A 200 -7.20 -11.54 3.81
C CYS A 200 -6.83 -12.14 5.17
N VAL A 201 -5.87 -13.06 5.17
CA VAL A 201 -5.49 -13.83 6.37
C VAL A 201 -4.18 -13.36 7.01
N TYR A 202 -3.36 -12.64 6.28
CA TYR A 202 -2.05 -12.18 6.75
C TYR A 202 -1.69 -10.82 6.15
N VAL A 203 -1.09 -9.98 6.97
CA VAL A 203 -0.46 -8.71 6.56
C VAL A 203 0.99 -8.74 7.03
N GLY A 204 1.89 -8.22 6.22
CA GLY A 204 3.29 -8.07 6.60
C GLY A 204 3.92 -6.84 5.98
N ILE A 205 5.00 -6.36 6.59
CA ILE A 205 5.75 -5.20 6.16
C ILE A 205 7.17 -5.58 5.70
N ALA A 206 7.69 -4.82 4.74
CA ALA A 206 9.06 -4.88 4.27
C ALA A 206 9.73 -3.51 4.49
N ALA A 207 10.13 -3.24 5.74
CA ALA A 207 10.72 -1.96 6.15
C ALA A 207 12.25 -1.96 6.06
N LYS A 208 12.90 -3.11 6.31
CA LYS A 208 14.37 -3.29 6.29
C LYS A 208 14.89 -3.89 5.00
N GLU A 209 14.00 -4.32 4.15
CA GLU A 209 14.25 -4.95 2.86
C GLU A 209 13.14 -4.55 1.87
N SER A 210 13.23 -4.97 0.62
CA SER A 210 12.17 -4.72 -0.35
C SER A 210 11.01 -5.72 -0.22
N VAL A 211 9.82 -5.33 -0.69
CA VAL A 211 8.66 -6.25 -0.78
C VAL A 211 9.00 -7.49 -1.61
N ARG A 212 9.78 -7.33 -2.70
CA ARG A 212 10.27 -8.46 -3.51
C ARG A 212 11.06 -9.47 -2.68
N GLN A 213 12.02 -9.01 -1.87
CA GLN A 213 12.83 -9.89 -1.02
C GLN A 213 11.99 -10.59 0.04
N ARG A 214 11.07 -9.85 0.66
CA ARG A 214 10.19 -10.40 1.69
C ARG A 214 9.23 -11.47 1.12
N LEU A 215 8.59 -11.23 -0.01
CA LEU A 215 7.74 -12.20 -0.68
C LEU A 215 8.54 -13.41 -1.16
N ASN A 216 9.73 -13.20 -1.73
CA ASN A 216 10.62 -14.29 -2.10
C ASN A 216 10.98 -15.17 -0.90
N TRP A 217 11.24 -14.57 0.26
CA TRP A 217 11.51 -15.30 1.48
C TRP A 217 10.32 -16.14 1.95
N HIS A 218 9.09 -15.64 1.83
CA HIS A 218 7.92 -16.43 2.20
C HIS A 218 7.63 -17.57 1.22
N ILE A 219 7.75 -17.31 -0.08
CA ILE A 219 7.30 -18.22 -1.14
C ILE A 219 8.39 -19.23 -1.52
N ASN A 220 9.62 -18.77 -1.69
CA ASN A 220 10.75 -19.56 -2.21
C ASN A 220 11.76 -19.97 -1.12
N ASP A 221 11.39 -19.91 0.16
CA ASP A 221 12.29 -20.36 1.24
C ASP A 221 12.66 -21.85 1.04
N PRO A 222 13.93 -22.22 1.13
CA PRO A 222 14.35 -23.62 1.05
C PRO A 222 13.78 -24.52 2.15
N HIS A 223 13.26 -23.95 3.23
CA HIS A 223 12.55 -24.61 4.33
C HIS A 223 13.33 -25.82 4.87
N THR A 224 14.61 -25.59 5.16
CA THR A 224 15.50 -26.67 5.63
C THR A 224 15.31 -26.93 7.13
N VAL A 225 15.67 -28.15 7.57
CA VAL A 225 15.71 -28.53 9.00
C VAL A 225 16.49 -27.51 9.84
N SER A 226 17.65 -27.06 9.33
CA SER A 226 18.45 -26.04 10.00
C SER A 226 17.69 -24.73 10.23
N ARG A 227 16.89 -24.26 9.26
CA ARG A 227 16.09 -23.04 9.41
C ARG A 227 14.98 -23.19 10.46
N VAL A 228 14.36 -24.35 10.53
CA VAL A 228 13.36 -24.65 11.58
C VAL A 228 14.03 -24.65 12.94
N ASN A 229 15.14 -25.36 13.11
CA ASN A 229 15.86 -25.50 14.39
C ASN A 229 16.37 -24.13 14.89
N ASN A 230 16.94 -23.33 14.00
CA ASN A 230 17.50 -22.02 14.33
C ASN A 230 16.44 -20.90 14.41
N GLY A 231 15.16 -21.18 14.16
CA GLY A 231 14.09 -20.20 14.18
C GLY A 231 14.20 -19.14 13.08
N THR A 232 14.91 -19.42 11.97
CA THR A 232 15.12 -18.50 10.84
C THR A 232 14.14 -18.74 9.70
N LEU A 233 13.24 -19.71 9.82
CA LEU A 233 12.10 -19.88 8.91
C LEU A 233 11.14 -18.69 9.04
N SER A 234 10.55 -18.23 7.93
CA SER A 234 9.61 -17.12 7.98
C SER A 234 8.43 -17.40 8.90
N THR A 235 7.96 -16.38 9.62
CA THR A 235 6.83 -16.53 10.57
C THR A 235 5.55 -17.03 9.91
N LEU A 236 5.30 -16.62 8.67
CA LEU A 236 4.17 -17.12 7.88
C LEU A 236 4.30 -18.63 7.62
N ARG A 237 5.48 -19.10 7.20
CA ARG A 237 5.74 -20.52 6.93
C ARG A 237 5.63 -21.36 8.21
N GLN A 238 6.19 -20.87 9.33
CA GLN A 238 6.06 -21.53 10.64
C GLN A 238 4.59 -21.70 11.03
N THR A 239 3.78 -20.67 10.81
CA THR A 239 2.35 -20.71 11.14
C THR A 239 1.59 -21.67 10.23
N ILE A 240 1.82 -21.61 8.91
CA ILE A 240 1.14 -22.47 7.94
C ILE A 240 1.51 -23.95 8.17
N SER A 241 2.78 -24.29 8.30
CA SER A 241 3.21 -25.67 8.55
C SER A 241 2.60 -26.25 9.83
N SER A 242 2.49 -25.44 10.87
CA SER A 242 1.87 -25.84 12.15
C SER A 242 0.37 -26.10 12.03
N LEU A 243 -0.32 -25.41 11.12
CA LEU A 243 -1.76 -25.57 10.89
C LEU A 243 -2.07 -26.72 9.90
N VAL A 244 -1.25 -26.85 8.85
CA VAL A 244 -1.54 -27.76 7.74
C VAL A 244 -1.14 -29.20 8.04
N SER A 245 0.00 -29.40 8.67
CA SER A 245 0.56 -30.75 8.93
C SER A 245 0.92 -31.02 10.38
N HIS A 246 0.74 -30.05 11.28
CA HIS A 246 1.22 -30.10 12.65
C HIS A 246 2.73 -30.41 12.77
N ASN A 247 3.49 -30.15 11.72
CA ASN A 247 4.91 -30.44 11.60
C ASN A 247 5.66 -29.30 10.90
N GLN A 248 6.49 -28.56 11.63
CA GLN A 248 7.25 -27.45 11.04
C GLN A 248 8.32 -27.89 10.05
N TYR A 249 8.64 -29.18 9.95
CA TYR A 249 9.60 -29.72 8.99
C TYR A 249 8.95 -30.13 7.66
N ASP A 250 7.62 -30.12 7.58
CA ASP A 250 6.88 -30.47 6.36
C ASP A 250 6.87 -29.32 5.36
N LYS A 251 7.90 -29.28 4.52
CA LYS A 251 8.03 -28.34 3.43
C LYS A 251 6.93 -28.54 2.38
N THR A 252 6.63 -29.79 2.05
CA THR A 252 5.75 -30.13 0.92
C THR A 252 4.34 -29.61 1.14
N SER A 253 3.71 -29.95 2.26
CA SER A 253 2.36 -29.45 2.56
C SER A 253 2.33 -27.93 2.74
N THR A 254 3.39 -27.35 3.31
CA THR A 254 3.54 -25.90 3.46
C THR A 254 3.58 -25.20 2.11
N ASP A 255 4.39 -25.65 1.17
CA ASP A 255 4.49 -25.09 -0.18
C ASP A 255 3.15 -25.25 -0.93
N GLN A 256 2.53 -26.41 -0.87
CA GLN A 256 1.23 -26.65 -1.51
C GLN A 256 0.13 -25.70 -1.00
N PHE A 257 0.17 -25.33 0.28
CA PHE A 257 -0.77 -24.36 0.83
C PHE A 257 -0.44 -22.94 0.36
N ILE A 258 0.84 -22.52 0.45
CA ILE A 258 1.30 -21.20 0.01
C ILE A 258 1.00 -20.98 -1.47
N ASP A 259 1.19 -21.98 -2.32
CA ASP A 259 0.95 -21.91 -3.76
C ASP A 259 -0.51 -21.60 -4.13
N ARG A 260 -1.43 -21.88 -3.22
CA ARG A 260 -2.86 -21.58 -3.40
C ARG A 260 -3.27 -20.21 -2.88
N MET A 261 -2.38 -19.52 -2.16
CA MET A 261 -2.61 -18.15 -1.73
C MET A 261 -2.50 -17.16 -2.89
N TYR A 262 -3.12 -16.03 -2.73
CA TYR A 262 -2.87 -14.84 -3.53
C TYR A 262 -2.08 -13.84 -2.69
N VAL A 263 -1.15 -13.14 -3.31
CA VAL A 263 -0.36 -12.08 -2.68
C VAL A 263 -0.62 -10.78 -3.39
N GLU A 264 -0.86 -9.76 -2.62
CA GLU A 264 -1.08 -8.40 -3.05
C GLU A 264 -0.04 -7.50 -2.35
N TRP A 265 0.52 -6.52 -3.06
CA TRP A 265 1.55 -5.66 -2.47
C TRP A 265 1.37 -4.20 -2.80
N PHE A 266 1.91 -3.38 -1.92
CA PHE A 266 1.83 -1.93 -1.96
C PHE A 266 3.19 -1.33 -1.62
N TYR A 267 3.62 -0.33 -2.38
CA TYR A 267 4.89 0.34 -2.17
C TYR A 267 4.73 1.66 -1.45
N ILE A 268 5.76 2.03 -0.69
CA ILE A 268 5.98 3.39 -0.23
C ILE A 268 7.26 3.94 -0.85
N ASP A 269 7.28 5.23 -1.20
CA ASP A 269 8.44 5.91 -1.80
C ASP A 269 9.33 6.50 -0.70
N SER A 270 9.95 5.63 0.08
CA SER A 270 10.88 6.01 1.13
C SER A 270 12.10 5.10 1.11
N GLN A 271 13.20 5.54 1.71
CA GLN A 271 14.45 4.80 1.73
C GLN A 271 14.32 3.54 2.60
N ILE A 272 14.67 2.39 2.05
CA ILE A 272 14.68 1.11 2.78
C ILE A 272 15.53 1.24 4.05
N GLY A 273 14.97 0.83 5.18
CA GLY A 273 15.65 0.81 6.47
C GLY A 273 15.74 2.14 7.21
N SER A 274 15.27 3.26 6.62
CA SER A 274 15.21 4.54 7.33
C SER A 274 14.22 4.47 8.51
N GLU A 275 14.41 5.30 9.52
CA GLU A 275 13.50 5.37 10.68
C GLU A 275 12.10 5.82 10.27
N GLU A 276 11.99 6.74 9.31
CA GLU A 276 10.71 7.18 8.73
C GLU A 276 9.98 6.02 8.07
N THR A 277 10.67 5.24 7.21
CA THR A 277 10.09 4.04 6.56
C THR A 277 9.60 3.01 7.58
N LYS A 278 10.39 2.74 8.62
CA LYS A 278 10.01 1.80 9.68
C LYS A 278 8.77 2.27 10.42
N LYS A 279 8.73 3.55 10.78
CA LYS A 279 7.59 4.16 11.47
C LYS A 279 6.33 4.12 10.61
N ASP A 280 6.38 4.65 9.39
CA ASP A 280 5.22 4.69 8.48
C ASP A 280 4.65 3.29 8.23
N LEU A 281 5.50 2.30 7.98
CA LEU A 281 5.04 0.93 7.74
C LEU A 281 4.49 0.27 9.00
N HIS A 282 5.07 0.54 10.16
CA HIS A 282 4.53 0.04 11.43
C HIS A 282 3.16 0.65 11.75
N ASP A 283 2.99 1.95 11.52
CA ASP A 283 1.71 2.64 11.72
C ASP A 283 0.63 2.09 10.76
N ILE A 284 1.00 1.83 9.49
CA ILE A 284 0.10 1.19 8.51
C ILE A 284 -0.27 -0.23 8.96
N GLU A 285 0.70 -1.05 9.35
CA GLU A 285 0.47 -2.41 9.84
C GLU A 285 -0.46 -2.42 11.06
N THR A 286 -0.19 -1.55 12.03
CA THR A 286 -1.00 -1.40 13.24
C THR A 286 -2.45 -1.06 12.90
N LYS A 287 -2.68 -0.12 11.98
CA LYS A 287 -4.01 0.25 11.51
C LYS A 287 -4.72 -0.93 10.86
N LEU A 288 -4.07 -1.61 9.91
CA LEU A 288 -4.63 -2.77 9.20
C LEU A 288 -4.97 -3.94 10.14
N MET A 289 -4.16 -4.12 11.20
CA MET A 289 -4.37 -5.14 12.23
C MET A 289 -5.45 -4.77 13.23
N ALA A 290 -5.74 -3.49 13.42
CA ALA A 290 -6.83 -3.02 14.29
C ALA A 290 -8.17 -3.06 13.56
N GLU A 291 -8.17 -2.77 12.25
CA GLU A 291 -9.39 -2.66 11.43
C GLU A 291 -9.99 -4.03 11.10
N TYR A 292 -9.14 -5.03 10.78
CA TYR A 292 -9.59 -6.37 10.39
C TYR A 292 -8.81 -7.47 11.09
N LEU A 293 -9.49 -8.55 11.42
CA LEU A 293 -8.89 -9.74 12.00
C LEU A 293 -8.01 -10.49 10.99
N ARG A 294 -6.72 -10.66 11.31
CA ARG A 294 -5.74 -11.43 10.50
C ARG A 294 -5.43 -12.75 11.19
N ILE A 295 -6.06 -13.82 10.76
CA ILE A 295 -6.01 -15.11 11.48
C ILE A 295 -4.64 -15.79 11.47
N LEU A 296 -3.71 -15.40 10.59
CA LEU A 296 -2.34 -15.93 10.56
C LEU A 296 -1.29 -15.01 11.21
N ASN A 297 -1.66 -13.78 11.63
CA ASN A 297 -0.76 -12.89 12.33
C ASN A 297 -0.76 -13.16 13.85
N ILE A 298 0.43 -13.41 14.40
CA ILE A 298 0.63 -13.60 15.86
C ILE A 298 1.13 -12.30 16.49
N GLN A 299 2.14 -11.68 15.88
CA GLN A 299 2.69 -10.41 16.34
C GLN A 299 1.84 -9.25 15.83
N ASP A 300 1.80 -8.16 16.59
CA ASP A 300 1.16 -6.89 16.24
C ASP A 300 -0.32 -7.01 15.80
N ASN A 301 -0.97 -8.11 16.14
CA ASN A 301 -2.40 -8.32 15.88
C ASN A 301 -3.21 -7.78 17.08
N TYR A 302 -3.65 -6.54 16.95
CA TYR A 302 -4.38 -5.78 17.98
C TYR A 302 -5.90 -5.89 17.88
N HIS A 303 -6.42 -6.67 16.93
CA HIS A 303 -7.85 -6.85 16.80
C HIS A 303 -8.45 -7.52 18.05
N PRO A 304 -9.58 -7.02 18.61
CA PRO A 304 -10.16 -7.56 19.86
C PRO A 304 -10.42 -9.07 19.87
N LEU A 305 -10.76 -9.63 18.68
CA LEU A 305 -11.01 -11.09 18.54
C LEU A 305 -9.74 -11.91 18.32
N SER A 306 -8.54 -11.30 18.31
CA SER A 306 -7.30 -12.01 17.95
C SER A 306 -6.70 -12.86 19.09
N ASP A 307 -7.03 -12.61 20.36
CA ASP A 307 -6.31 -13.18 21.50
C ASP A 307 -6.42 -14.70 21.63
N SER A 308 -7.58 -15.28 21.38
CA SER A 308 -7.79 -16.74 21.38
C SER A 308 -7.02 -17.39 20.22
N ILE A 309 -7.10 -16.79 19.03
CA ILE A 309 -6.41 -17.24 17.82
C ILE A 309 -4.90 -17.19 18.03
N LYS A 310 -4.36 -16.07 18.52
CA LYS A 310 -2.91 -15.94 18.82
C LYS A 310 -2.42 -16.99 19.81
N ARG A 311 -3.18 -17.25 20.86
CA ARG A 311 -2.84 -18.30 21.84
C ARG A 311 -2.80 -19.67 21.17
N ARG A 312 -3.82 -20.02 20.41
CA ARG A 312 -3.89 -21.29 19.68
C ARG A 312 -2.74 -21.45 18.69
N LEU A 313 -2.44 -20.42 17.89
CA LEU A 313 -1.30 -20.43 16.96
C LEU A 313 0.04 -20.62 17.66
N LYS A 314 0.27 -19.94 18.81
CA LYS A 314 1.50 -20.12 19.60
C LYS A 314 1.63 -21.56 20.11
N THR A 315 0.56 -22.16 20.61
CA THR A 315 0.53 -23.55 21.05
C THR A 315 0.88 -24.48 19.89
N LEU A 316 0.18 -24.39 18.77
CA LEU A 316 0.42 -25.23 17.57
C LEU A 316 1.87 -25.09 17.07
N ARG A 317 2.42 -23.86 17.03
CA ARG A 317 3.82 -23.64 16.62
C ARG A 317 4.83 -24.27 17.58
N ASN A 318 4.55 -24.28 18.88
CA ASN A 318 5.42 -24.94 19.84
C ASN A 318 5.34 -26.46 19.72
N GLU A 319 4.14 -27.03 19.64
CA GLU A 319 3.91 -28.46 19.48
C GLU A 319 4.57 -29.01 18.20
N SER A 320 4.35 -28.32 17.06
CA SER A 320 4.84 -28.73 15.75
C SER A 320 6.38 -28.67 15.57
N LYS A 321 7.11 -27.98 16.44
CA LYS A 321 8.58 -27.98 16.48
C LYS A 321 9.15 -29.27 17.07
N HIS A 322 8.41 -29.94 17.93
CA HIS A 322 8.88 -31.11 18.68
C HIS A 322 8.47 -32.44 18.03
N VAL A 323 7.82 -32.37 16.86
CA VAL A 323 7.55 -33.55 16.06
C VAL A 323 8.89 -34.07 15.54
N GLN A 324 9.45 -35.09 16.17
CA GLN A 324 10.61 -35.79 15.62
C GLN A 324 10.22 -36.44 14.29
N ASN A 325 11.10 -36.29 13.29
CA ASN A 325 10.98 -37.02 12.04
C ASN A 325 10.91 -38.52 12.36
N ALA A 326 9.71 -39.09 12.35
CA ALA A 326 9.48 -40.52 12.41
C ALA A 326 9.82 -41.14 11.08
#